data_17885c17299f67ecf8188c26c0982211
#
_entry.id   17885c17299f67ecf8188c26c0982211
#
_cell.length_a   1.000
_cell.length_b   1.000
_cell.length_c   1.000
_cell.angle_alpha   90.00
_cell.angle_beta   90.00
_cell.angle_gamma   90.00
#
_symmetry.space_group_name_H-M   'P 1'
#
loop_
_entity.id
_entity.type
_entity.pdbx_description
1 polymer ?
#
loop_
_entity_poly.entity_id
_entity_poly.type
_entity_poly.pdbx_seq_one_letter_code
_entity_poly.pdbx_strand_id
1 'polypeptide(L)'
;MGIDLTPLITVKIICIVCHTIHIKLYLVIILFLLGQMFLLDRFYEGAFFTFGLEVIAFAERDQEDRLDPLIYIFPRMTKCTFHKFGVSGEVEKHDALCILPLNIVNEKIYIFLWFWFIILGGLSALVIVYRFVIVVSPKMRAYLLYIRFRLIKREVINTIVKKSKMGDWFLFYMLGQNVDSIIFKEVMHELARRLGHQSKDFET
;
A
#
# COMPACT_ATOMS: atom_id res chain seq x y z
N MET A 1 -14.35 19.64 -42.18
CA MET A 1 -13.73 18.36 -41.82
C MET A 1 -13.94 18.16 -40.33
N GLY A 2 -15.05 17.47 -39.97
CA GLY A 2 -15.39 17.19 -38.56
C GLY A 2 -14.39 16.23 -38.01
N ILE A 3 -13.58 16.67 -37.03
CA ILE A 3 -12.70 15.79 -36.27
C ILE A 3 -13.61 14.96 -35.40
N ASP A 4 -13.65 13.65 -35.63
CA ASP A 4 -14.34 12.69 -34.76
C ASP A 4 -13.77 12.81 -33.34
N LEU A 5 -14.51 13.46 -32.46
CA LEU A 5 -14.15 13.63 -31.04
C LEU A 5 -14.37 12.37 -30.21
N THR A 6 -15.03 11.38 -30.79
CA THR A 6 -15.35 10.10 -30.12
C THR A 6 -14.12 9.37 -29.55
N PRO A 7 -12.99 9.21 -30.28
CA PRO A 7 -11.83 8.51 -29.72
C PRO A 7 -11.19 9.26 -28.53
N LEU A 8 -11.19 10.58 -28.56
CA LEU A 8 -10.61 11.41 -27.49
C LEU A 8 -11.42 11.30 -26.18
N ILE A 9 -12.74 11.31 -26.28
CA ILE A 9 -13.66 11.11 -25.16
C ILE A 9 -13.49 9.71 -24.56
N THR A 10 -13.37 8.69 -25.41
CA THR A 10 -13.18 7.30 -24.97
C THR A 10 -11.87 7.12 -24.20
N VAL A 11 -10.76 7.64 -24.70
CA VAL A 11 -9.46 7.60 -24.02
C VAL A 11 -9.52 8.33 -22.68
N LYS A 12 -10.17 9.49 -22.61
CA LYS A 12 -10.35 10.25 -21.38
C LYS A 12 -11.14 9.48 -20.32
N ILE A 13 -12.21 8.80 -20.71
CA ILE A 13 -13.01 7.94 -19.81
C ILE A 13 -12.15 6.78 -19.32
N ILE A 14 -11.43 6.10 -20.21
CA ILE A 14 -10.54 5.00 -19.85
C ILE A 14 -9.48 5.44 -18.83
N CYS A 15 -8.87 6.62 -19.00
CA CYS A 15 -7.87 7.15 -18.06
C CYS A 15 -8.47 7.43 -16.68
N ILE A 16 -9.67 8.00 -16.60
CA ILE A 16 -10.38 8.24 -15.32
C ILE A 16 -10.70 6.91 -14.65
N VAL A 17 -11.23 5.96 -15.39
CA VAL A 17 -11.57 4.62 -14.90
C VAL A 17 -10.31 3.92 -14.37
N CYS A 18 -9.21 3.94 -15.12
CA CYS A 18 -7.94 3.33 -14.71
C CYS A 18 -7.42 3.93 -13.41
N HIS A 19 -7.42 5.27 -13.27
CA HIS A 19 -7.01 5.93 -12.02
C HIS A 19 -7.91 5.56 -10.84
N THR A 20 -9.23 5.47 -11.06
CA THR A 20 -10.19 5.06 -10.03
C THR A 20 -9.98 3.61 -9.61
N ILE A 21 -9.71 2.70 -10.56
CA ILE A 21 -9.41 1.30 -10.28
C ILE A 21 -8.16 1.18 -9.41
N HIS A 22 -7.10 1.93 -9.71
CA HIS A 22 -5.88 1.92 -8.90
C HIS A 22 -6.13 2.36 -7.45
N ILE A 23 -6.91 3.42 -7.23
CA ILE A 23 -7.25 3.86 -5.86
C ILE A 23 -8.06 2.76 -5.14
N LYS A 24 -9.07 2.19 -5.79
CA LYS A 24 -9.88 1.11 -5.22
C LYS A 24 -9.02 -0.11 -4.86
N LEU A 25 -8.06 -0.48 -5.71
CA LEU A 25 -7.14 -1.59 -5.45
C LEU A 25 -6.32 -1.35 -4.17
N TYR A 26 -5.74 -0.17 -3.99
CA TYR A 26 -5.00 0.16 -2.76
C TYR A 26 -5.89 0.17 -1.52
N LEU A 27 -7.13 0.64 -1.63
CA LEU A 27 -8.09 0.57 -0.51
C LEU A 27 -8.41 -0.88 -0.14
N VAL A 28 -8.62 -1.75 -1.13
CA VAL A 28 -8.85 -3.19 -0.89
C VAL A 28 -7.63 -3.83 -0.22
N ILE A 29 -6.41 -3.51 -0.66
CA ILE A 29 -5.18 -4.01 -0.03
C ILE A 29 -5.11 -3.60 1.45
N ILE A 30 -5.37 -2.33 1.76
CA ILE A 30 -5.36 -1.86 3.16
C ILE A 30 -6.45 -2.55 3.98
N LEU A 31 -7.67 -2.66 3.46
CA LEU A 31 -8.76 -3.36 4.15
C LEU A 31 -8.41 -4.83 4.41
N PHE A 32 -7.77 -5.47 3.44
CA PHE A 32 -7.30 -6.84 3.60
C PHE A 32 -6.21 -6.96 4.68
N LEU A 33 -5.22 -6.06 4.68
CA LEU A 33 -4.16 -6.04 5.71
C LEU A 33 -4.74 -5.79 7.12
N LEU A 34 -5.64 -4.82 7.26
CA LEU A 34 -6.32 -4.56 8.53
C LEU A 34 -7.17 -5.75 8.98
N GLY A 35 -7.87 -6.39 8.03
CA GLY A 35 -8.64 -7.61 8.29
C GLY A 35 -7.76 -8.77 8.78
N GLN A 36 -6.60 -8.97 8.16
CA GLN A 36 -5.63 -9.99 8.59
C GLN A 36 -5.09 -9.70 9.99
N MET A 37 -4.70 -8.45 10.27
CA MET A 37 -4.24 -8.03 11.60
C MET A 37 -5.33 -8.25 12.66
N PHE A 38 -6.58 -7.86 12.35
CA PHE A 38 -7.71 -8.06 13.25
C PHE A 38 -8.02 -9.55 13.52
N LEU A 39 -7.98 -10.39 12.48
CA LEU A 39 -8.20 -11.83 12.62
C LEU A 39 -7.11 -12.50 13.48
N LEU A 40 -5.85 -12.12 13.27
CA LEU A 40 -4.74 -12.60 14.08
C LEU A 40 -4.86 -12.14 15.53
N ASP A 41 -5.22 -10.89 15.74
CA ASP A 41 -5.45 -10.35 17.08
C ASP A 41 -6.59 -11.10 17.79
N ARG A 42 -7.68 -11.37 17.09
CA ARG A 42 -8.80 -12.16 17.61
C ARG A 42 -8.39 -13.60 17.93
N PHE A 43 -7.54 -14.20 17.09
CA PHE A 43 -7.02 -15.54 17.31
C PHE A 43 -6.11 -15.64 18.55
N TYR A 44 -5.32 -14.61 18.82
CA TYR A 44 -4.42 -14.51 19.96
C TYR A 44 -5.02 -13.75 21.16
N GLU A 45 -6.35 -13.71 21.28
CA GLU A 45 -7.09 -13.13 22.41
C GLU A 45 -6.73 -11.65 22.70
N GLY A 46 -6.40 -10.86 21.68
CA GLY A 46 -6.06 -9.44 21.77
C GLY A 46 -4.57 -9.14 22.00
N ALA A 47 -3.70 -10.15 21.97
CA ALA A 47 -2.27 -9.97 22.21
C ALA A 47 -1.47 -9.60 20.95
N PHE A 48 -2.05 -9.76 19.74
CA PHE A 48 -1.28 -9.62 18.49
C PHE A 48 -0.95 -8.17 18.13
N PHE A 49 -1.81 -7.21 18.42
CA PHE A 49 -1.54 -5.80 18.11
C PHE A 49 -0.34 -5.25 18.89
N THR A 50 -0.18 -5.64 20.16
CA THR A 50 0.92 -5.22 21.03
C THR A 50 2.16 -6.08 20.88
N PHE A 51 2.04 -7.24 20.24
CA PHE A 51 3.05 -8.28 20.14
C PHE A 51 4.44 -7.76 19.68
N GLY A 52 4.48 -7.02 18.57
CA GLY A 52 5.75 -6.49 18.07
C GLY A 52 6.34 -5.38 18.95
N LEU A 53 5.50 -4.59 19.62
CA LEU A 53 5.97 -3.58 20.58
C LEU A 53 6.56 -4.23 21.81
N GLU A 54 5.96 -5.31 22.29
CA GLU A 54 6.46 -6.10 23.40
C GLU A 54 7.79 -6.77 23.06
N VAL A 55 7.95 -7.26 21.82
CA VAL A 55 9.22 -7.80 21.33
C VAL A 55 10.33 -6.75 21.35
N ILE A 56 10.03 -5.53 20.90
CA ILE A 56 11.00 -4.41 20.93
C ILE A 56 11.36 -4.06 22.37
N ALA A 57 10.33 -3.87 23.22
CA ALA A 57 10.54 -3.54 24.63
C ALA A 57 11.32 -4.63 25.39
N PHE A 58 11.10 -5.90 25.02
CA PHE A 58 11.85 -7.02 25.57
C PHE A 58 13.32 -7.03 25.13
N ALA A 59 13.61 -6.62 23.89
CA ALA A 59 14.97 -6.54 23.39
C ALA A 59 15.83 -5.47 24.12
N GLU A 60 15.18 -4.43 24.67
CA GLU A 60 15.83 -3.34 25.40
C GLU A 60 15.99 -3.60 26.90
N ARG A 61 15.35 -4.63 27.48
CA ARG A 61 15.41 -4.95 28.91
C ARG A 61 16.69 -5.68 29.30
N ASP A 62 17.18 -5.40 30.50
CA ASP A 62 18.32 -6.08 31.11
C ASP A 62 18.05 -7.58 31.34
N GLN A 63 19.12 -8.40 31.28
CA GLN A 63 19.00 -9.86 31.26
C GLN A 63 18.46 -10.49 32.57
N GLU A 64 18.50 -9.78 33.68
CA GLU A 64 18.13 -10.32 35.00
C GLU A 64 16.60 -10.32 35.22
N ASP A 65 15.84 -9.46 34.53
CA ASP A 65 14.38 -9.27 34.76
C ASP A 65 13.53 -9.69 33.54
N ARG A 66 13.99 -10.71 32.80
CA ARG A 66 13.34 -11.17 31.54
C ARG A 66 12.25 -12.20 31.79
N LEU A 67 11.04 -11.74 32.04
CA LEU A 67 9.87 -12.54 31.71
C LEU A 67 9.60 -12.38 30.19
N ASP A 68 9.87 -13.44 29.42
CA ASP A 68 9.67 -13.41 27.96
C ASP A 68 8.19 -13.46 27.64
N PRO A 69 7.55 -12.37 27.15
CA PRO A 69 6.13 -12.35 26.86
C PRO A 69 5.75 -13.31 25.72
N LEU A 70 6.75 -13.71 24.92
CA LEU A 70 6.56 -14.65 23.79
C LEU A 70 6.23 -16.05 24.27
N ILE A 71 6.69 -16.45 25.47
CA ILE A 71 6.40 -17.76 26.05
C ILE A 71 4.90 -17.92 26.38
N TYR A 72 4.22 -16.82 26.67
CA TYR A 72 2.79 -16.83 26.93
C TYR A 72 1.98 -17.15 25.66
N ILE A 73 2.35 -16.53 24.55
CA ILE A 73 1.66 -16.71 23.26
C ILE A 73 2.13 -18.02 22.56
N PHE A 74 3.42 -18.31 22.64
CA PHE A 74 4.05 -19.49 22.03
C PHE A 74 4.77 -20.34 23.09
N PRO A 75 4.05 -21.11 23.92
CA PRO A 75 4.66 -21.94 24.94
C PRO A 75 5.58 -22.97 24.29
N ARG A 76 6.81 -23.06 24.77
CA ARG A 76 7.83 -24.00 24.25
C ARG A 76 7.72 -25.37 24.85
N MET A 77 7.08 -25.46 26.02
CA MET A 77 6.88 -26.70 26.76
C MET A 77 5.46 -26.76 27.31
N THR A 78 4.90 -27.98 27.34
CA THR A 78 3.57 -28.21 27.93
C THR A 78 3.53 -29.58 28.61
N LYS A 79 2.53 -29.75 29.49
CA LYS A 79 2.23 -31.07 30.08
C LYS A 79 1.42 -31.89 29.09
N CYS A 80 1.95 -33.08 28.75
CA CYS A 80 1.23 -34.09 27.97
C CYS A 80 0.85 -35.25 28.85
N THR A 81 -0.34 -35.78 28.64
CA THR A 81 -0.79 -37.01 29.27
C THR A 81 -0.91 -38.10 28.20
N PHE A 82 -0.29 -39.26 28.41
CA PHE A 82 -0.44 -40.40 27.55
C PHE A 82 -0.84 -41.65 28.33
N HIS A 83 -1.49 -42.57 27.65
CA HIS A 83 -2.00 -43.78 28.22
C HIS A 83 -1.15 -44.95 27.74
N LYS A 84 -0.72 -45.78 28.68
CA LYS A 84 0.07 -47.01 28.42
C LYS A 84 -0.64 -48.19 29.11
N PHE A 85 -0.61 -49.32 28.47
CA PHE A 85 -1.05 -50.55 29.12
C PHE A 85 0.01 -51.05 30.12
N GLY A 86 -0.39 -51.15 31.35
CA GLY A 86 0.44 -51.75 32.41
C GLY A 86 0.61 -53.25 32.26
N VAL A 87 1.45 -53.85 33.11
CA VAL A 87 1.71 -55.30 33.11
C VAL A 87 0.46 -56.11 33.39
N SER A 88 -0.50 -55.56 34.12
CA SER A 88 -1.80 -56.15 34.40
C SER A 88 -2.81 -56.07 33.26
N GLY A 89 -2.50 -55.37 32.16
CA GLY A 89 -3.43 -55.06 31.08
C GLY A 89 -4.36 -53.86 31.37
N GLU A 90 -4.23 -53.20 32.51
CA GLU A 90 -4.94 -51.97 32.82
C GLU A 90 -4.28 -50.78 32.16
N VAL A 91 -5.09 -49.72 31.88
CA VAL A 91 -4.64 -48.47 31.30
C VAL A 91 -4.04 -47.60 32.38
N GLU A 92 -2.72 -47.44 32.35
CA GLU A 92 -1.99 -46.51 33.19
C GLU A 92 -1.89 -45.15 32.51
N LYS A 93 -2.09 -44.07 33.28
CA LYS A 93 -1.99 -42.69 32.84
C LYS A 93 -0.64 -42.12 33.29
N HIS A 94 0.15 -41.71 32.30
CA HIS A 94 1.45 -41.14 32.55
C HIS A 94 1.47 -39.65 32.14
N ASP A 95 2.04 -38.82 33.00
CA ASP A 95 2.28 -37.39 32.71
C ASP A 95 3.74 -37.21 32.27
N ALA A 96 3.93 -36.50 31.18
CA ALA A 96 5.26 -36.17 30.66
C ALA A 96 5.36 -34.72 30.28
N LEU A 97 6.57 -34.19 30.29
CA LEU A 97 6.88 -32.87 29.76
C LEU A 97 7.09 -32.97 28.24
N CYS A 98 6.23 -32.28 27.46
CA CYS A 98 6.34 -32.24 26.02
C CYS A 98 6.99 -30.96 25.56
N ILE A 99 8.00 -31.06 24.70
CA ILE A 99 8.63 -29.93 24.03
C ILE A 99 7.87 -29.69 22.74
N LEU A 100 7.55 -28.39 22.47
CA LEU A 100 6.83 -27.92 21.30
C LEU A 100 7.76 -27.17 20.33
N PRO A 101 8.59 -27.88 19.53
CA PRO A 101 9.56 -27.22 18.65
C PRO A 101 8.90 -26.37 17.56
N LEU A 102 7.69 -26.71 17.15
CA LEU A 102 6.94 -25.94 16.15
C LEU A 102 6.59 -24.53 16.64
N ASN A 103 6.30 -24.36 17.93
CA ASN A 103 6.01 -23.05 18.51
C ASN A 103 7.24 -22.14 18.50
N ILE A 104 8.45 -22.68 18.59
CA ILE A 104 9.69 -21.88 18.48
C ILE A 104 9.82 -21.30 17.06
N VAL A 105 9.47 -22.09 16.04
CA VAL A 105 9.46 -21.63 14.64
C VAL A 105 8.34 -20.61 14.42
N ASN A 106 7.14 -20.91 14.91
CA ASN A 106 5.98 -20.01 14.79
C ASN A 106 6.27 -18.64 15.41
N GLU A 107 6.88 -18.59 16.59
CA GLU A 107 7.30 -17.35 17.25
C GLU A 107 8.05 -16.45 16.28
N LYS A 108 9.07 -16.96 15.59
CA LYS A 108 9.88 -16.18 14.64
C LYS A 108 9.10 -15.76 13.40
N ILE A 109 8.25 -16.64 12.89
CA ILE A 109 7.39 -16.34 11.74
C ILE A 109 6.42 -15.20 12.07
N TYR A 110 5.75 -15.25 13.22
CA TYR A 110 4.75 -14.24 13.60
C TYR A 110 5.39 -12.89 13.97
N ILE A 111 6.61 -12.88 14.54
CA ILE A 111 7.40 -11.65 14.70
C ILE A 111 7.64 -11.02 13.32
N PHE A 112 8.16 -11.79 12.35
CA PHE A 112 8.39 -11.29 11.01
C PHE A 112 7.11 -10.78 10.35
N LEU A 113 6.01 -11.53 10.43
CA LEU A 113 4.72 -11.15 9.85
C LEU A 113 4.18 -9.85 10.43
N TRP A 114 4.32 -9.63 11.75
CA TRP A 114 3.89 -8.40 12.39
C TRP A 114 4.59 -7.18 11.80
N PHE A 115 5.92 -7.19 11.76
CA PHE A 115 6.70 -6.10 11.16
C PHE A 115 6.37 -5.92 9.68
N TRP A 116 6.21 -7.02 8.95
CA TRP A 116 5.88 -7.01 7.54
C TRP A 116 4.52 -6.33 7.27
N PHE A 117 3.50 -6.66 8.03
CA PHE A 117 2.18 -6.02 7.91
C PHE A 117 2.22 -4.52 8.22
N ILE A 118 2.97 -4.10 9.24
CA ILE A 118 3.12 -2.68 9.57
C ILE A 118 3.82 -1.93 8.42
N ILE A 119 4.90 -2.48 7.88
CA ILE A 119 5.62 -1.88 6.74
C ILE A 119 4.72 -1.78 5.51
N LEU A 120 4.06 -2.87 5.13
CA LEU A 120 3.14 -2.87 3.98
C LEU A 120 1.97 -1.91 4.17
N GLY A 121 1.38 -1.89 5.37
CA GLY A 121 0.31 -0.95 5.73
C GLY A 121 0.75 0.49 5.61
N GLY A 122 1.92 0.83 6.15
CA GLY A 122 2.52 2.16 6.06
C GLY A 122 2.81 2.60 4.63
N LEU A 123 3.42 1.73 3.83
CA LEU A 123 3.68 2.01 2.41
C LEU A 123 2.39 2.19 1.61
N SER A 124 1.39 1.34 1.84
CA SER A 124 0.09 1.45 1.16
C SER A 124 -0.65 2.73 1.54
N ALA A 125 -0.63 3.11 2.81
CA ALA A 125 -1.20 4.37 3.29
C ALA A 125 -0.50 5.58 2.66
N LEU A 126 0.84 5.56 2.57
CA LEU A 126 1.62 6.61 1.92
C LEU A 126 1.25 6.78 0.44
N VAL A 127 1.07 5.67 -0.28
CA VAL A 127 0.62 5.71 -1.68
C VAL A 127 -0.78 6.32 -1.80
N ILE A 128 -1.71 5.99 -0.91
CA ILE A 128 -3.06 6.58 -0.93
C ILE A 128 -2.99 8.09 -0.66
N VAL A 129 -2.23 8.52 0.35
CA VAL A 129 -2.03 9.95 0.65
C VAL A 129 -1.44 10.68 -0.56
N TYR A 130 -0.40 10.12 -1.18
CA TYR A 130 0.21 10.65 -2.39
C TYR A 130 -0.82 10.82 -3.52
N ARG A 131 -1.65 9.80 -3.78
CA ARG A 131 -2.72 9.86 -4.80
C ARG A 131 -3.77 10.89 -4.47
N PHE A 132 -4.17 10.98 -3.21
CA PHE A 132 -5.13 11.98 -2.73
C PHE A 132 -4.60 13.41 -2.95
N VAL A 133 -3.33 13.68 -2.62
CA VAL A 133 -2.69 14.98 -2.83
C VAL A 133 -2.67 15.36 -4.31
N ILE A 134 -2.41 14.41 -5.22
CA ILE A 134 -2.46 14.66 -6.67
C ILE A 134 -3.87 15.04 -7.12
N VAL A 135 -4.90 14.38 -6.60
CA VAL A 135 -6.29 14.67 -6.98
C VAL A 135 -6.70 16.06 -6.53
N VAL A 136 -6.37 16.43 -5.29
CA VAL A 136 -6.80 17.69 -4.68
C VAL A 136 -5.98 18.89 -5.18
N SER A 137 -4.66 18.73 -5.35
CA SER A 137 -3.74 19.83 -5.60
C SER A 137 -3.32 19.96 -7.07
N PRO A 138 -3.79 20.98 -7.81
CA PRO A 138 -3.31 21.27 -9.17
C PRO A 138 -1.83 21.66 -9.21
N LYS A 139 -1.31 22.26 -8.14
CA LYS A 139 0.12 22.62 -8.02
C LYS A 139 1.01 21.37 -8.03
N MET A 140 0.61 20.32 -7.31
CA MET A 140 1.34 19.03 -7.31
C MET A 140 1.29 18.35 -8.66
N ARG A 141 0.18 18.43 -9.38
CA ARG A 141 0.07 17.93 -10.75
C ARG A 141 1.04 18.60 -11.72
N ALA A 142 1.12 19.92 -11.67
CA ALA A 142 2.07 20.69 -12.46
C ALA A 142 3.52 20.36 -12.10
N TYR A 143 3.82 20.22 -10.81
CA TYR A 143 5.15 19.86 -10.31
C TYR A 143 5.60 18.47 -10.77
N LEU A 144 4.72 17.48 -10.72
CA LEU A 144 5.01 16.12 -11.19
C LEU A 144 5.29 16.07 -12.69
N LEU A 145 4.50 16.78 -13.51
CA LEU A 145 4.77 16.90 -14.95
C LEU A 145 6.12 17.57 -15.19
N TYR A 146 6.43 18.64 -14.44
CA TYR A 146 7.69 19.36 -14.60
C TYR A 146 8.91 18.50 -14.23
N ILE A 147 8.87 17.76 -13.12
CA ILE A 147 9.98 16.86 -12.74
C ILE A 147 10.19 15.77 -13.78
N ARG A 148 9.10 15.21 -14.28
CA ARG A 148 9.17 14.09 -15.22
C ARG A 148 9.60 14.51 -16.61
N PHE A 149 9.11 15.68 -17.07
CA PHE A 149 9.33 16.18 -18.42
C PHE A 149 10.08 17.51 -18.40
N ARG A 150 11.35 17.47 -18.04
CA ARG A 150 12.22 18.66 -17.88
C ARG A 150 12.43 19.48 -19.15
N LEU A 151 12.17 18.89 -20.32
CA LEU A 151 12.30 19.57 -21.62
C LEU A 151 11.20 20.58 -21.89
N ILE A 152 10.11 20.56 -21.10
CA ILE A 152 8.96 21.45 -21.28
C ILE A 152 9.06 22.61 -20.30
N LYS A 153 8.84 23.85 -20.79
CA LYS A 153 8.87 25.05 -19.95
C LYS A 153 7.73 25.03 -18.91
N ARG A 154 8.01 25.48 -17.68
CA ARG A 154 7.03 25.55 -16.59
C ARG A 154 5.75 26.31 -16.96
N GLU A 155 5.87 27.39 -17.73
CA GLU A 155 4.73 28.23 -18.17
C GLU A 155 3.73 27.39 -19.00
N VAL A 156 4.24 26.56 -19.93
CA VAL A 156 3.44 25.68 -20.77
C VAL A 156 2.67 24.67 -19.92
N ILE A 157 3.36 24.03 -18.99
CA ILE A 157 2.75 23.04 -18.07
C ILE A 157 1.68 23.72 -17.21
N ASN A 158 1.96 24.87 -16.62
CA ASN A 158 1.02 25.59 -15.78
C ASN A 158 -0.25 26.01 -16.55
N THR A 159 -0.10 26.46 -17.80
CA THR A 159 -1.22 26.84 -18.67
C THR A 159 -2.12 25.61 -18.95
N ILE A 160 -1.51 24.48 -19.28
CA ILE A 160 -2.24 23.25 -19.54
C ILE A 160 -2.96 22.75 -18.28
N VAL A 161 -2.24 22.65 -17.14
CA VAL A 161 -2.83 22.12 -15.90
C VAL A 161 -3.95 23.00 -15.34
N LYS A 162 -3.88 24.32 -15.51
CA LYS A 162 -4.98 25.23 -15.11
C LYS A 162 -6.25 25.04 -15.92
N LYS A 163 -6.13 24.71 -17.21
CA LYS A 163 -7.27 24.56 -18.12
C LYS A 163 -7.74 23.11 -18.27
N SER A 164 -6.94 22.13 -17.84
CA SER A 164 -7.26 20.71 -17.95
C SER A 164 -7.88 20.14 -16.67
N LYS A 165 -8.79 19.20 -16.83
CA LYS A 165 -9.37 18.41 -15.74
C LYS A 165 -8.40 17.30 -15.30
N MET A 166 -8.69 16.63 -14.18
CA MET A 166 -7.88 15.55 -13.62
C MET A 166 -7.62 14.40 -14.63
N GLY A 167 -8.65 14.01 -15.39
CA GLY A 167 -8.51 12.96 -16.41
C GLY A 167 -7.56 13.34 -17.55
N ASP A 168 -7.57 14.62 -17.98
CA ASP A 168 -6.67 15.12 -19.02
C ASP A 168 -5.22 15.10 -18.54
N TRP A 169 -4.98 15.52 -17.28
CA TRP A 169 -3.67 15.47 -16.67
C TRP A 169 -3.10 14.06 -16.63
N PHE A 170 -3.92 13.08 -16.24
CA PHE A 170 -3.50 11.68 -16.21
C PHE A 170 -3.19 11.14 -17.61
N LEU A 171 -3.99 11.53 -18.60
CA LEU A 171 -3.70 11.22 -20.00
C LEU A 171 -2.34 11.77 -20.46
N PHE A 172 -2.04 13.04 -20.17
CA PHE A 172 -0.75 13.65 -20.51
C PHE A 172 0.39 12.95 -19.80
N TYR A 173 0.21 12.60 -18.53
CA TYR A 173 1.22 11.88 -17.77
C TYR A 173 1.51 10.51 -18.37
N MET A 174 0.49 9.75 -18.73
CA MET A 174 0.63 8.43 -19.37
C MET A 174 1.19 8.54 -20.79
N LEU A 175 0.72 9.50 -21.58
CA LEU A 175 1.21 9.75 -22.94
C LEU A 175 2.71 10.07 -22.93
N GLY A 176 3.12 10.96 -22.05
CA GLY A 176 4.52 11.34 -21.93
C GLY A 176 5.45 10.22 -21.43
N GLN A 177 4.91 9.17 -20.82
CA GLN A 177 5.70 7.98 -20.46
C GLN A 177 5.92 7.03 -21.65
N ASN A 178 5.04 7.05 -22.64
CA ASN A 178 5.02 6.09 -23.75
C ASN A 178 5.45 6.70 -25.09
N VAL A 179 5.61 8.02 -25.17
CA VAL A 179 5.99 8.74 -26.39
C VAL A 179 7.39 9.33 -26.21
N ASP A 180 8.11 9.48 -27.30
CA ASP A 180 9.41 10.16 -27.31
C ASP A 180 9.30 11.55 -26.72
N SER A 181 10.28 11.94 -25.92
CA SER A 181 10.26 13.19 -25.14
C SER A 181 10.29 14.45 -26.01
N ILE A 182 10.86 14.37 -27.23
CA ILE A 182 10.92 15.50 -28.17
C ILE A 182 9.53 15.70 -28.79
N ILE A 183 8.92 14.60 -29.26
CA ILE A 183 7.56 14.63 -29.83
C ILE A 183 6.55 15.09 -28.78
N PHE A 184 6.65 14.55 -27.56
CA PHE A 184 5.79 14.96 -26.45
C PHE A 184 5.91 16.44 -26.13
N LYS A 185 7.11 17.01 -26.16
CA LYS A 185 7.34 18.45 -25.99
C LYS A 185 6.61 19.27 -27.05
N GLU A 186 6.71 18.88 -28.34
CA GLU A 186 6.03 19.58 -29.43
C GLU A 186 4.52 19.54 -29.28
N VAL A 187 3.97 18.36 -28.96
CA VAL A 187 2.53 18.18 -28.70
C VAL A 187 2.05 19.09 -27.56
N MET A 188 2.80 19.15 -26.45
CA MET A 188 2.43 19.98 -25.32
C MET A 188 2.52 21.49 -25.63
N HIS A 189 3.51 21.93 -26.43
CA HIS A 189 3.60 23.31 -26.86
C HIS A 189 2.44 23.70 -27.77
N GLU A 190 2.08 22.87 -28.76
CA GLU A 190 0.96 23.11 -29.65
C GLU A 190 -0.38 23.12 -28.90
N LEU A 191 -0.56 22.19 -27.92
CA LEU A 191 -1.72 22.17 -27.07
C LEU A 191 -1.85 23.45 -26.24
N ALA A 192 -0.77 23.92 -25.63
CA ALA A 192 -0.78 25.16 -24.86
C ALA A 192 -1.12 26.38 -25.72
N ARG A 193 -0.63 26.41 -26.96
CA ARG A 193 -0.94 27.48 -27.94
C ARG A 193 -2.43 27.48 -28.24
N ARG A 194 -3.04 26.37 -28.57
CA ARG A 194 -4.49 26.24 -28.86
C ARG A 194 -5.35 26.60 -27.67
N LEU A 195 -4.99 26.14 -26.47
CA LEU A 195 -5.69 26.50 -25.23
C LEU A 195 -5.52 27.98 -24.87
N GLY A 196 -4.40 28.60 -25.24
CA GLY A 196 -4.13 30.03 -25.04
C GLY A 196 -4.97 30.94 -26.00
N HIS A 197 -5.17 30.52 -27.25
CA HIS A 197 -6.01 31.22 -28.24
C HIS A 197 -7.49 31.20 -27.83
N GLN A 198 -7.99 30.06 -27.40
CA GLN A 198 -9.40 29.88 -26.99
C GLN A 198 -9.81 30.80 -25.82
N SER A 199 -8.86 31.30 -25.03
CA SER A 199 -9.14 32.21 -23.92
C SER A 199 -9.29 33.66 -24.38
N LYS A 200 -8.73 34.06 -25.54
CA LYS A 200 -8.87 35.40 -26.08
C LYS A 200 -10.18 35.60 -26.84
N ASP A 201 -10.70 34.52 -27.43
CA ASP A 201 -11.97 34.58 -28.20
C ASP A 201 -13.22 34.61 -27.29
N PHE A 202 -13.07 34.34 -25.98
CA PHE A 202 -14.16 34.44 -24.98
C PHE A 202 -14.17 35.77 -24.21
N GLU A 203 -13.11 36.59 -24.33
CA GLU A 203 -13.01 37.92 -23.68
C GLU A 203 -13.35 39.09 -24.63
N THR A 204 -13.66 38.80 -25.89
CA THR A 204 -14.21 39.76 -26.88
C THR A 204 -15.68 39.48 -27.12
#